data_ff89c5fba3d5af20adda32b0e70aca02
#
_entry.id   ff89c5fba3d5af20adda32b0e70aca02
#
_cell.length_a   1.000
_cell.length_b   1.000
_cell.length_c   1.000
_cell.angle_alpha   90.00
_cell.angle_beta   90.00
_cell.angle_gamma   90.00
#
_symmetry.space_group_name_H-M   'P 1'
#
loop_
_entity.id
_entity.type
_entity.pdbx_description
1 polymer ?
#
loop_
_entity_poly.entity_id
_entity_poly.type
_entity_poly.pdbx_seq_one_letter_code
_entity_poly.pdbx_strand_id
1 'polypeptide(L)'
;MKLIEKEVLVMQDSIDKIISNALQVKKDTLSKNIKSIIIQIKKALDSNKEAILQANKIDEKNNNGFILDFDIINNIFSNLEKENMVYGDVTLSQKDNEQNIIYGTQIMDYGNVVVITDGNPYAIIEMVIKNIMAGNTTVFSNNGFMFGTNQLIVQIVQSVLEQFNISKYLIQIFVSENFDEVLSNYANIDLVICIGNHNLQNLILNKSKNRTLISGYENFDLYIEDTAHIEFLNKIMNTGLNIQLYINNDTKLDYSDAIIVNDIDEAIAQINYNGSKYSSAIFTTSTENASKFVKEVKSKIVTINTSPTIERIIDIKQKDLTNEKTIIYPFNFKLDGNSNKIEL
;
A
#
# COMPACT_ATOMS: atom_id res chain seq x y z
N MET A 1 -17.59 -7.19 -29.50
CA MET A 1 -17.42 -8.17 -28.42
C MET A 1 -16.41 -9.27 -28.74
N LYS A 2 -16.54 -9.99 -29.86
CA LYS A 2 -15.57 -11.07 -30.22
C LYS A 2 -14.16 -10.61 -30.67
N LEU A 3 -13.93 -9.36 -31.00
CA LEU A 3 -12.62 -8.82 -31.39
C LEU A 3 -11.79 -8.39 -30.16
N ILE A 4 -12.43 -7.95 -29.10
CA ILE A 4 -11.75 -7.55 -27.85
C ILE A 4 -11.27 -8.78 -27.07
N GLU A 5 -12.01 -9.89 -27.11
CA GLU A 5 -11.60 -11.18 -26.50
C GLU A 5 -10.38 -11.82 -27.21
N LYS A 6 -10.13 -11.48 -28.49
CA LYS A 6 -8.99 -12.03 -29.25
C LYS A 6 -7.69 -11.22 -29.07
N GLU A 7 -7.76 -9.95 -28.72
CA GLU A 7 -6.57 -9.11 -28.44
C GLU A 7 -6.04 -9.24 -27.02
N VAL A 8 -6.86 -9.64 -26.05
CA VAL A 8 -6.44 -9.98 -24.67
C VAL A 8 -5.66 -11.29 -24.59
N LEU A 9 -5.71 -12.11 -25.63
CA LEU A 9 -4.93 -13.36 -25.77
C LEU A 9 -3.53 -13.15 -26.39
N VAL A 10 -3.04 -11.92 -26.47
CA VAL A 10 -1.65 -11.65 -26.83
C VAL A 10 -0.77 -11.97 -25.64
N MET A 11 -0.38 -13.24 -25.56
CA MET A 11 0.77 -13.77 -24.83
C MET A 11 1.05 -13.03 -23.50
N GLN A 12 0.25 -13.34 -22.49
CA GLN A 12 0.69 -13.16 -21.11
C GLN A 12 1.95 -14.02 -20.95
N ASP A 13 3.11 -13.39 -20.76
CA ASP A 13 4.33 -14.11 -20.46
C ASP A 13 4.04 -15.05 -19.29
N SER A 14 4.63 -16.24 -19.28
CA SER A 14 4.47 -17.15 -18.15
C SER A 14 4.91 -16.44 -16.87
N ILE A 15 4.30 -16.77 -15.75
CA ILE A 15 4.62 -16.19 -14.44
C ILE A 15 6.12 -16.31 -14.17
N ASP A 16 6.73 -17.45 -14.51
CA ASP A 16 8.16 -17.70 -14.39
C ASP A 16 8.99 -16.68 -15.17
N LYS A 17 8.57 -16.33 -16.39
CA LYS A 17 9.27 -15.34 -17.22
C LYS A 17 9.14 -13.94 -16.63
N ILE A 18 7.95 -13.56 -16.13
CA ILE A 18 7.71 -12.26 -15.49
C ILE A 18 8.61 -12.12 -14.26
N ILE A 19 8.67 -13.13 -13.40
CA ILE A 19 9.52 -13.14 -12.20
C ILE A 19 11.00 -13.14 -12.60
N SER A 20 11.41 -13.91 -13.62
CA SER A 20 12.81 -13.94 -14.09
C SER A 20 13.27 -12.62 -14.70
N ASN A 21 12.40 -11.89 -15.40
CA ASN A 21 12.70 -10.55 -15.90
C ASN A 21 13.00 -9.57 -14.75
N ALA A 22 12.29 -9.67 -13.64
CA ALA A 22 12.53 -8.85 -12.47
C ALA A 22 13.92 -9.06 -11.86
N LEU A 23 14.41 -10.32 -11.84
CA LEU A 23 15.76 -10.66 -11.34
C LEU A 23 16.91 -10.06 -12.16
N GLN A 24 16.67 -9.71 -13.44
CA GLN A 24 17.69 -9.19 -14.34
C GLN A 24 17.82 -7.66 -14.33
N VAL A 25 17.02 -6.98 -13.52
CA VAL A 25 16.99 -5.51 -13.47
C VAL A 25 18.27 -4.98 -12.83
N LYS A 26 19.02 -4.19 -13.59
CA LYS A 26 20.18 -3.43 -13.06
C LYS A 26 19.68 -2.18 -12.35
N LYS A 27 20.22 -1.92 -11.16
CA LYS A 27 19.79 -0.83 -10.26
C LYS A 27 20.84 0.26 -10.09
N ASP A 28 21.93 0.22 -10.86
CA ASP A 28 23.11 1.08 -10.71
C ASP A 28 22.79 2.59 -10.77
N THR A 29 21.75 2.96 -11.54
CA THR A 29 21.33 4.36 -11.69
C THR A 29 20.11 4.71 -10.83
N LEU A 30 19.49 3.72 -10.17
CA LEU A 30 18.23 3.92 -9.46
C LEU A 30 18.42 4.84 -8.25
N SER A 31 19.37 4.55 -7.36
CA SER A 31 19.60 5.28 -6.11
C SER A 31 19.77 6.79 -6.32
N LYS A 32 20.48 7.17 -7.39
CA LYS A 32 20.75 8.58 -7.72
C LYS A 32 19.54 9.35 -8.22
N ASN A 33 18.50 8.65 -8.70
CA ASN A 33 17.38 9.25 -9.41
C ASN A 33 16.02 9.06 -8.69
N ILE A 34 15.96 8.34 -7.59
CA ILE A 34 14.68 7.96 -6.93
C ILE A 34 13.74 9.15 -6.74
N LYS A 35 14.22 10.26 -6.15
CA LYS A 35 13.38 11.45 -5.92
C LYS A 35 12.85 12.05 -7.23
N SER A 36 13.71 12.13 -8.25
CA SER A 36 13.31 12.65 -9.56
C SER A 36 12.31 11.76 -10.26
N ILE A 37 12.47 10.43 -10.12
CA ILE A 37 11.54 9.42 -10.66
C ILE A 37 10.16 9.60 -10.02
N ILE A 38 10.09 9.70 -8.68
CA ILE A 38 8.81 9.85 -7.96
C ILE A 38 8.09 11.13 -8.38
N ILE A 39 8.81 12.26 -8.47
CA ILE A 39 8.23 13.52 -8.94
C ILE A 39 7.71 13.37 -10.36
N GLN A 40 8.45 12.69 -11.24
CA GLN A 40 8.03 12.50 -12.62
C GLN A 40 6.86 11.52 -12.74
N ILE A 41 6.79 10.47 -11.91
CA ILE A 41 5.62 9.59 -11.82
C ILE A 41 4.38 10.38 -11.45
N LYS A 42 4.45 11.22 -10.41
CA LYS A 42 3.32 12.08 -10.02
C LYS A 42 2.84 12.93 -11.19
N LYS A 43 3.75 13.63 -11.86
CA LYS A 43 3.41 14.46 -13.04
C LYS A 43 2.81 13.64 -14.17
N ALA A 44 3.33 12.44 -14.41
CA ALA A 44 2.81 11.56 -15.46
C ALA A 44 1.41 11.05 -15.14
N LEU A 45 1.11 10.68 -13.89
CA LEU A 45 -0.23 10.32 -13.46
C LEU A 45 -1.20 11.49 -13.58
N ASP A 46 -0.82 12.69 -13.14
CA ASP A 46 -1.64 13.91 -13.28
C ASP A 46 -1.92 14.24 -14.75
N SER A 47 -0.91 14.12 -15.62
CA SER A 47 -1.07 14.38 -17.06
C SER A 47 -1.96 13.34 -17.77
N ASN A 48 -2.09 12.14 -17.24
CA ASN A 48 -2.94 11.07 -17.75
C ASN A 48 -4.23 10.88 -16.95
N LYS A 49 -4.59 11.83 -16.08
CA LYS A 49 -5.74 11.78 -15.18
C LYS A 49 -7.03 11.35 -15.87
N GLU A 50 -7.34 11.98 -17.01
CA GLU A 50 -8.58 11.70 -17.75
C GLU A 50 -8.62 10.24 -18.25
N ALA A 51 -7.51 9.75 -18.80
CA ALA A 51 -7.41 8.37 -19.28
C ALA A 51 -7.53 7.35 -18.13
N ILE A 52 -6.91 7.64 -16.99
CA ILE A 52 -6.99 6.80 -15.78
C ILE A 52 -8.44 6.77 -15.27
N LEU A 53 -9.11 7.93 -15.18
CA LEU A 53 -10.51 8.00 -14.72
C LEU A 53 -11.46 7.30 -15.71
N GLN A 54 -11.18 7.36 -17.01
CA GLN A 54 -11.97 6.64 -18.01
C GLN A 54 -11.80 5.13 -17.88
N ALA A 55 -10.57 4.63 -17.70
CA ALA A 55 -10.30 3.21 -17.44
C ALA A 55 -11.00 2.77 -16.15
N ASN A 56 -10.89 3.57 -15.09
CA ASN A 56 -11.54 3.31 -13.80
C ASN A 56 -13.07 3.20 -13.93
N LYS A 57 -13.69 4.08 -14.68
CA LYS A 57 -15.14 4.04 -14.93
C LYS A 57 -15.60 2.78 -15.69
N ILE A 58 -14.73 2.24 -16.53
CA ILE A 58 -15.02 0.98 -17.24
C ILE A 58 -14.93 -0.19 -16.26
N ASP A 59 -13.87 -0.23 -15.47
CA ASP A 59 -13.67 -1.27 -14.45
C ASP A 59 -14.77 -1.25 -13.38
N GLU A 60 -15.17 -0.04 -12.90
CA GLU A 60 -16.26 0.13 -11.94
C GLU A 60 -17.58 -0.45 -12.43
N LYS A 61 -17.94 -0.16 -13.68
CA LYS A 61 -19.19 -0.69 -14.27
C LYS A 61 -19.22 -2.20 -14.36
N ASN A 62 -18.06 -2.80 -14.58
CA ASN A 62 -17.95 -4.25 -14.76
C ASN A 62 -17.91 -5.01 -13.43
N ASN A 63 -17.43 -4.36 -12.34
CA ASN A 63 -17.03 -5.06 -11.12
C ASN A 63 -17.54 -4.44 -9.82
N ASN A 64 -18.40 -3.42 -9.83
CA ASN A 64 -18.77 -2.62 -8.65
C ASN A 64 -17.54 -2.09 -7.90
N GLY A 65 -16.58 -1.57 -8.64
CA GLY A 65 -15.25 -1.22 -8.13
C GLY A 65 -15.16 0.16 -7.50
N PHE A 66 -13.95 0.54 -7.14
CA PHE A 66 -13.64 1.83 -6.55
C PHE A 66 -13.74 2.96 -7.58
N ILE A 67 -14.32 4.08 -7.19
CA ILE A 67 -14.21 5.33 -7.93
C ILE A 67 -12.94 6.03 -7.48
N LEU A 68 -12.01 6.24 -8.42
CA LEU A 68 -10.75 6.91 -8.13
C LEU A 68 -10.96 8.41 -7.89
N ASP A 69 -10.35 8.88 -6.78
CA ASP A 69 -10.22 10.28 -6.45
C ASP A 69 -8.73 10.69 -6.49
N PHE A 70 -8.41 11.68 -7.31
CA PHE A 70 -7.04 12.18 -7.44
C PHE A 70 -6.55 12.95 -6.21
N ASP A 71 -7.44 13.46 -5.37
CA ASP A 71 -7.04 14.09 -4.10
C ASP A 71 -6.46 13.04 -3.15
N ILE A 72 -6.99 11.81 -3.15
CA ILE A 72 -6.41 10.68 -2.40
C ILE A 72 -5.03 10.33 -2.96
N ILE A 73 -4.86 10.28 -4.29
CA ILE A 73 -3.57 10.03 -4.92
C ILE A 73 -2.55 11.11 -4.53
N ASN A 74 -2.94 12.39 -4.56
CA ASN A 74 -2.09 13.49 -4.13
C ASN A 74 -1.68 13.38 -2.66
N ASN A 75 -2.59 12.94 -1.79
CA ASN A 75 -2.30 12.71 -0.37
C ASN A 75 -1.30 11.56 -0.19
N ILE A 76 -1.40 10.48 -0.98
CA ILE A 76 -0.41 9.38 -0.96
C ILE A 76 0.98 9.95 -1.25
N PHE A 77 1.17 10.72 -2.32
CA PHE A 77 2.46 11.33 -2.64
C PHE A 77 2.96 12.26 -1.54
N SER A 78 2.10 13.14 -1.01
CA SER A 78 2.47 14.08 0.06
C SER A 78 2.89 13.38 1.36
N ASN A 79 2.32 12.23 1.66
CA ASN A 79 2.71 11.43 2.83
C ASN A 79 4.05 10.73 2.60
N LEU A 80 4.29 10.22 1.39
CA LEU A 80 5.53 9.53 1.05
C LEU A 80 6.73 10.49 0.91
N GLU A 81 6.52 11.76 0.56
CA GLU A 81 7.57 12.78 0.57
C GLU A 81 8.18 13.00 1.99
N LYS A 82 7.48 12.63 3.04
CA LYS A 82 7.96 12.72 4.44
C LYS A 82 8.81 11.53 4.85
N GLU A 83 8.82 10.46 4.07
CA GLU A 83 9.64 9.27 4.34
C GLU A 83 11.11 9.55 3.97
N ASN A 84 12.02 9.25 4.89
CA ASN A 84 13.44 9.61 4.74
C ASN A 84 14.35 8.41 4.41
N MET A 85 13.81 7.19 4.35
CA MET A 85 14.59 5.99 4.10
C MET A 85 14.57 5.65 2.60
N VAL A 86 15.70 5.84 1.94
CA VAL A 86 15.86 5.60 0.50
C VAL A 86 16.97 4.58 0.27
N TYR A 87 16.78 3.70 -0.69
CA TYR A 87 17.76 2.72 -1.12
C TYR A 87 19.11 3.36 -1.43
N GLY A 88 20.17 2.78 -0.86
CA GLY A 88 21.55 3.24 -1.03
C GLY A 88 22.00 4.31 -0.02
N ASP A 89 21.09 4.88 0.78
CA ASP A 89 21.47 5.82 1.83
C ASP A 89 22.38 5.13 2.87
N VAL A 90 23.43 5.83 3.27
CA VAL A 90 24.38 5.36 4.29
C VAL A 90 24.32 6.31 5.48
N THR A 91 24.12 5.75 6.68
CA THR A 91 24.15 6.49 7.93
C THR A 91 25.31 6.00 8.79
N LEU A 92 26.17 6.91 9.25
CA LEU A 92 27.21 6.58 10.22
C LEU A 92 26.62 6.60 11.63
N SER A 93 26.74 5.48 12.34
CA SER A 93 26.04 5.32 13.62
C SER A 93 26.94 5.36 14.84
N GLN A 94 28.18 4.86 14.79
CA GLN A 94 28.99 4.71 15.98
C GLN A 94 30.51 4.70 15.65
N LYS A 95 31.30 5.31 16.52
CA LYS A 95 32.75 5.20 16.55
C LYS A 95 33.19 4.26 17.64
N ASP A 96 34.07 3.33 17.32
CA ASP A 96 34.83 2.54 18.28
C ASP A 96 36.27 3.03 18.28
N ASN A 97 36.63 3.76 19.34
CA ASN A 97 37.97 4.36 19.47
C ASN A 97 39.04 3.32 19.86
N GLU A 98 38.65 2.20 20.48
CA GLU A 98 39.58 1.15 20.89
C GLU A 98 40.06 0.35 19.67
N GLN A 99 39.14 0.07 18.75
CA GLN A 99 39.42 -0.68 17.52
C GLN A 99 39.76 0.23 16.33
N ASN A 100 39.68 1.54 16.48
CA ASN A 100 39.87 2.52 15.39
C ASN A 100 38.96 2.28 14.18
N ILE A 101 37.67 2.00 14.43
CA ILE A 101 36.67 1.72 13.40
C ILE A 101 35.44 2.61 13.55
N ILE A 102 34.74 2.80 12.45
CA ILE A 102 33.46 3.51 12.36
C ILE A 102 32.44 2.52 11.78
N TYR A 103 31.31 2.38 12.43
CA TYR A 103 30.18 1.61 11.91
C TYR A 103 29.28 2.51 11.06
N GLY A 104 28.88 2.03 9.93
CA GLY A 104 27.83 2.61 9.09
C GLY A 104 26.74 1.60 8.82
N THR A 105 25.53 2.09 8.59
CA THR A 105 24.38 1.30 8.13
C THR A 105 23.97 1.78 6.76
N GLN A 106 23.95 0.88 5.80
CA GLN A 106 23.46 1.14 4.45
C GLN A 106 22.08 0.54 4.27
N ILE A 107 21.16 1.34 3.71
CA ILE A 107 19.83 0.87 3.36
C ILE A 107 19.91 0.06 2.06
N MET A 108 19.49 -1.18 2.13
CA MET A 108 19.50 -2.14 1.02
C MET A 108 18.07 -2.52 0.65
N ASP A 109 17.88 -2.93 -0.59
CA ASP A 109 16.62 -3.55 -1.02
C ASP A 109 16.44 -4.97 -0.47
N TYR A 110 15.23 -5.48 -0.54
CA TYR A 110 14.94 -6.91 -0.36
C TYR A 110 15.32 -7.69 -1.61
N GLY A 111 15.14 -7.13 -2.78
CA GLY A 111 15.36 -7.79 -4.05
C GLY A 111 14.07 -7.86 -4.88
N ASN A 112 13.60 -9.07 -5.17
CA ASN A 112 12.40 -9.31 -5.94
C ASN A 112 11.18 -9.48 -5.04
N VAL A 113 10.27 -8.52 -5.09
CA VAL A 113 9.06 -8.44 -4.26
C VAL A 113 7.84 -8.79 -5.09
N VAL A 114 7.04 -9.73 -4.60
CA VAL A 114 5.73 -10.02 -5.16
C VAL A 114 4.65 -9.39 -4.29
N VAL A 115 3.80 -8.56 -4.89
CA VAL A 115 2.65 -7.94 -4.23
C VAL A 115 1.38 -8.60 -4.73
N ILE A 116 0.74 -9.37 -3.87
CA ILE A 116 -0.57 -9.99 -4.14
C ILE A 116 -1.64 -9.06 -3.60
N THR A 117 -2.54 -8.62 -4.48
CA THR A 117 -3.55 -7.61 -4.13
C THR A 117 -4.92 -7.98 -4.66
N ASP A 118 -5.95 -7.53 -3.96
CA ASP A 118 -7.35 -7.59 -4.37
C ASP A 118 -7.70 -6.60 -5.50
N GLY A 119 -6.74 -5.80 -5.96
CA GLY A 119 -6.88 -4.93 -7.12
C GLY A 119 -7.13 -3.46 -6.80
N ASN A 120 -7.07 -3.01 -5.55
CA ASN A 120 -7.25 -1.61 -5.22
C ASN A 120 -6.17 -0.72 -5.86
N PRO A 121 -6.55 0.25 -6.74
CA PRO A 121 -5.59 1.10 -7.44
C PRO A 121 -4.74 1.99 -6.53
N TYR A 122 -5.27 2.45 -5.40
CA TYR A 122 -4.51 3.24 -4.43
C TYR A 122 -3.37 2.41 -3.82
N ALA A 123 -3.65 1.13 -3.53
CA ALA A 123 -2.63 0.21 -3.04
C ALA A 123 -1.52 -0.02 -4.07
N ILE A 124 -1.87 -0.15 -5.35
CA ILE A 124 -0.90 -0.27 -6.44
C ILE A 124 0.00 0.97 -6.47
N ILE A 125 -0.57 2.19 -6.48
CA ILE A 125 0.20 3.44 -6.53
C ILE A 125 1.14 3.54 -5.32
N GLU A 126 0.63 3.33 -4.11
CA GLU A 126 1.42 3.43 -2.89
C GLU A 126 2.56 2.41 -2.87
N MET A 127 2.30 1.16 -3.23
CA MET A 127 3.32 0.11 -3.26
C MET A 127 4.34 0.29 -4.38
N VAL A 128 3.94 0.81 -5.53
CA VAL A 128 4.88 1.20 -6.60
C VAL A 128 5.90 2.20 -6.06
N ILE A 129 5.43 3.28 -5.42
CA ILE A 129 6.32 4.34 -4.93
C ILE A 129 7.21 3.82 -3.81
N LYS A 130 6.65 3.13 -2.81
CA LYS A 130 7.41 2.57 -1.69
C LYS A 130 8.48 1.58 -2.14
N ASN A 131 8.17 0.70 -3.08
CA ASN A 131 9.15 -0.27 -3.58
C ASN A 131 10.23 0.38 -4.45
N ILE A 132 9.92 1.41 -5.24
CA ILE A 132 10.94 2.22 -5.94
C ILE A 132 11.86 2.91 -4.92
N MET A 133 11.30 3.49 -3.84
CA MET A 133 12.10 4.10 -2.77
C MET A 133 12.99 3.09 -2.06
N ALA A 134 12.52 1.87 -1.87
CA ALA A 134 13.27 0.77 -1.27
C ALA A 134 14.27 0.11 -2.23
N GLY A 135 14.23 0.42 -3.52
CA GLY A 135 15.08 -0.21 -4.53
C GLY A 135 14.64 -1.61 -4.95
N ASN A 136 13.44 -2.04 -4.59
CA ASN A 136 12.93 -3.36 -4.92
C ASN A 136 12.49 -3.46 -6.40
N THR A 137 12.68 -4.62 -7.00
CA THR A 137 11.89 -5.00 -8.17
C THR A 137 10.54 -5.53 -7.70
N THR A 138 9.45 -5.15 -8.39
CA THR A 138 8.12 -5.47 -7.90
C THR A 138 7.24 -6.05 -9.00
N VAL A 139 6.65 -7.18 -8.68
CA VAL A 139 5.69 -7.86 -9.54
C VAL A 139 4.35 -7.91 -8.83
N PHE A 140 3.35 -7.22 -9.37
CA PHE A 140 1.99 -7.24 -8.86
C PHE A 140 1.22 -8.41 -9.45
N SER A 141 0.64 -9.24 -8.59
CA SER A 141 -0.34 -10.26 -8.92
C SER A 141 -1.73 -9.77 -8.55
N ASN A 142 -2.58 -9.58 -9.53
CA ASN A 142 -3.94 -9.06 -9.40
C ASN A 142 -4.93 -10.15 -9.80
N ASN A 143 -6.05 -10.26 -9.10
CA ASN A 143 -7.13 -11.23 -9.38
C ASN A 143 -8.05 -10.84 -10.56
N GLY A 144 -7.69 -9.80 -11.31
CA GLY A 144 -8.49 -9.26 -12.42
C GLY A 144 -9.39 -8.09 -12.04
N PHE A 145 -9.66 -7.87 -10.74
CA PHE A 145 -10.45 -6.73 -10.28
C PHE A 145 -9.69 -5.42 -10.53
N MET A 146 -10.37 -4.42 -11.12
CA MET A 146 -9.78 -3.11 -11.48
C MET A 146 -8.51 -3.22 -12.36
N PHE A 147 -8.38 -4.30 -13.13
CA PHE A 147 -7.13 -4.59 -13.85
C PHE A 147 -6.82 -3.57 -14.94
N GLY A 148 -7.81 -3.08 -15.68
CA GLY A 148 -7.59 -2.06 -16.72
C GLY A 148 -6.99 -0.76 -16.16
N THR A 149 -7.51 -0.30 -15.04
CA THR A 149 -7.00 0.87 -14.30
C THR A 149 -5.58 0.61 -13.80
N ASN A 150 -5.36 -0.52 -13.14
CA ASN A 150 -4.07 -0.88 -12.55
C ASN A 150 -2.98 -1.08 -13.61
N GLN A 151 -3.31 -1.72 -14.71
CA GLN A 151 -2.41 -1.91 -15.84
C GLN A 151 -1.99 -0.57 -16.46
N LEU A 152 -2.94 0.34 -16.66
CA LEU A 152 -2.64 1.68 -17.19
C LEU A 152 -1.71 2.47 -16.24
N ILE A 153 -1.97 2.43 -14.93
CA ILE A 153 -1.10 3.06 -13.93
C ILE A 153 0.32 2.50 -14.03
N VAL A 154 0.47 1.17 -14.06
CA VAL A 154 1.79 0.53 -14.16
C VAL A 154 2.47 0.87 -15.48
N GLN A 155 1.77 0.91 -16.62
CA GLN A 155 2.33 1.32 -17.91
C GLN A 155 2.84 2.77 -17.90
N ILE A 156 2.12 3.69 -17.26
CA ILE A 156 2.58 5.07 -17.09
C ILE A 156 3.87 5.10 -16.27
N VAL A 157 3.94 4.36 -15.17
CA VAL A 157 5.15 4.24 -14.35
C VAL A 157 6.31 3.67 -15.16
N GLN A 158 6.09 2.60 -15.91
CA GLN A 158 7.11 1.98 -16.77
C GLN A 158 7.66 2.97 -17.80
N SER A 159 6.81 3.79 -18.41
CA SER A 159 7.25 4.81 -19.36
C SER A 159 8.14 5.88 -18.71
N VAL A 160 7.89 6.21 -17.44
CA VAL A 160 8.75 7.11 -16.66
C VAL A 160 10.11 6.44 -16.36
N LEU A 161 10.10 5.19 -15.93
CA LEU A 161 11.34 4.45 -15.65
C LEU A 161 12.26 4.39 -16.87
N GLU A 162 11.71 4.14 -18.05
CA GLU A 162 12.47 4.11 -19.32
C GLU A 162 13.09 5.47 -19.66
N GLN A 163 12.47 6.60 -19.31
CA GLN A 163 13.05 7.95 -19.47
C GLN A 163 14.32 8.15 -18.62
N PHE A 164 14.44 7.42 -17.51
CA PHE A 164 15.63 7.41 -16.65
C PHE A 164 16.60 6.29 -16.99
N ASN A 165 16.43 5.60 -18.12
CA ASN A 165 17.21 4.42 -18.54
C ASN A 165 17.15 3.27 -17.52
N ILE A 166 16.03 3.15 -16.82
CA ILE A 166 15.75 2.04 -15.91
C ILE A 166 14.80 1.08 -16.62
N SER A 167 15.06 -0.21 -16.47
CA SER A 167 14.25 -1.25 -17.09
C SER A 167 12.79 -1.16 -16.60
N LYS A 168 11.83 -1.23 -17.53
CA LYS A 168 10.41 -1.35 -17.22
C LYS A 168 10.07 -2.56 -16.34
N TYR A 169 10.91 -3.57 -16.35
CA TYR A 169 10.74 -4.78 -15.52
C TYR A 169 10.99 -4.53 -14.03
N LEU A 170 11.42 -3.31 -13.64
CA LEU A 170 11.44 -2.90 -12.23
C LEU A 170 10.06 -2.98 -11.60
N ILE A 171 9.01 -2.62 -12.35
CA ILE A 171 7.61 -2.68 -11.92
C ILE A 171 6.80 -3.42 -12.99
N GLN A 172 6.18 -4.51 -12.62
CA GLN A 172 5.35 -5.34 -13.51
C GLN A 172 4.01 -5.65 -12.86
N ILE A 173 2.99 -5.93 -13.67
CA ILE A 173 1.68 -6.38 -13.20
C ILE A 173 1.15 -7.47 -14.13
N PHE A 174 0.50 -8.48 -13.57
CA PHE A 174 -0.18 -9.53 -14.31
C PHE A 174 -1.45 -9.97 -13.57
N VAL A 175 -2.33 -10.65 -14.31
CA VAL A 175 -3.54 -11.27 -13.73
C VAL A 175 -3.23 -12.72 -13.39
N SER A 176 -3.53 -13.13 -12.16
CA SER A 176 -3.59 -14.53 -11.78
C SER A 176 -4.60 -14.74 -10.66
N GLU A 177 -5.49 -15.70 -10.86
CA GLU A 177 -6.36 -16.21 -9.81
C GLU A 177 -5.72 -17.41 -9.08
N ASN A 178 -4.63 -17.96 -9.64
CA ASN A 178 -3.89 -19.08 -9.08
C ASN A 178 -2.63 -18.60 -8.32
N PHE A 179 -2.81 -18.24 -7.07
CA PHE A 179 -1.69 -17.83 -6.22
C PHE A 179 -0.70 -18.95 -5.93
N ASP A 180 -1.08 -20.23 -6.07
CA ASP A 180 -0.16 -21.35 -5.89
C ASP A 180 0.94 -21.34 -6.95
N GLU A 181 0.60 -21.01 -8.20
CA GLU A 181 1.58 -20.87 -9.27
C GLU A 181 2.55 -19.73 -9.00
N VAL A 182 2.04 -18.58 -8.51
CA VAL A 182 2.89 -17.44 -8.13
C VAL A 182 3.85 -17.82 -6.99
N LEU A 183 3.31 -18.41 -5.94
CA LEU A 183 4.08 -18.76 -4.73
C LEU A 183 4.98 -19.99 -4.93
N SER A 184 4.78 -20.79 -5.98
CA SER A 184 5.69 -21.89 -6.34
C SER A 184 7.07 -21.40 -6.75
N ASN A 185 7.19 -20.13 -7.18
CA ASN A 185 8.43 -19.45 -7.52
C ASN A 185 9.23 -18.94 -6.31
N TYR A 186 9.00 -19.50 -5.12
CA TYR A 186 9.57 -19.03 -3.86
C TYR A 186 11.09 -18.84 -3.87
N ALA A 187 11.84 -19.57 -4.68
CA ALA A 187 13.30 -19.44 -4.79
C ALA A 187 13.74 -18.12 -5.49
N ASN A 188 12.85 -17.51 -6.26
CA ASN A 188 13.09 -16.29 -7.03
C ASN A 188 12.35 -15.07 -6.44
N ILE A 189 11.75 -15.23 -5.27
CA ILE A 189 11.00 -14.20 -4.55
C ILE A 189 11.67 -13.98 -3.20
N ASP A 190 12.03 -12.75 -2.90
CA ASP A 190 12.69 -12.39 -1.64
C ASP A 190 11.68 -11.94 -0.57
N LEU A 191 10.56 -11.34 -1.00
CA LEU A 191 9.50 -10.85 -0.12
C LEU A 191 8.14 -11.00 -0.79
N VAL A 192 7.16 -11.50 -0.06
CA VAL A 192 5.75 -11.49 -0.45
C VAL A 192 5.02 -10.41 0.35
N ILE A 193 4.22 -9.62 -0.32
CA ILE A 193 3.33 -8.63 0.30
C ILE A 193 1.91 -9.00 -0.10
N CYS A 194 1.04 -9.18 0.88
CA CYS A 194 -0.37 -9.44 0.63
C CYS A 194 -1.20 -8.23 1.09
N ILE A 195 -1.96 -7.64 0.16
CA ILE A 195 -2.85 -6.52 0.43
C ILE A 195 -4.25 -6.92 0.02
N GLY A 196 -5.14 -7.04 0.98
CA GLY A 196 -6.51 -7.46 0.73
C GLY A 196 -7.24 -7.86 2.01
N ASN A 197 -8.41 -8.46 1.86
CA ASN A 197 -9.24 -8.89 2.97
C ASN A 197 -8.62 -10.08 3.74
N HIS A 198 -9.19 -10.36 4.91
CA HIS A 198 -8.72 -11.41 5.82
C HIS A 198 -8.64 -12.81 5.15
N ASN A 199 -9.56 -13.13 4.25
CA ASN A 199 -9.54 -14.42 3.57
C ASN A 199 -8.32 -14.55 2.64
N LEU A 200 -8.00 -13.49 1.88
CA LEU A 200 -6.79 -13.46 1.06
C LEU A 200 -5.52 -13.52 1.92
N GLN A 201 -5.47 -12.76 3.00
CA GLN A 201 -4.35 -12.76 3.93
C GLN A 201 -4.08 -14.15 4.49
N ASN A 202 -5.12 -14.84 5.02
CA ASN A 202 -5.00 -16.20 5.54
C ASN A 202 -4.57 -17.20 4.47
N LEU A 203 -5.13 -17.08 3.26
CA LEU A 203 -4.75 -17.92 2.14
C LEU A 203 -3.25 -17.82 1.83
N ILE A 204 -2.75 -16.57 1.73
CA ILE A 204 -1.34 -16.32 1.39
C ILE A 204 -0.41 -16.71 2.53
N LEU A 205 -0.75 -16.39 3.79
CA LEU A 205 0.05 -16.79 4.95
C LEU A 205 0.21 -18.31 5.06
N ASN A 206 -0.84 -19.07 4.74
CA ASN A 206 -0.79 -20.53 4.82
C ASN A 206 0.01 -21.17 3.65
N LYS A 207 0.16 -20.48 2.53
CA LYS A 207 0.80 -21.01 1.32
C LYS A 207 2.21 -20.48 1.07
N SER A 208 2.51 -19.27 1.51
CA SER A 208 3.81 -18.65 1.27
C SER A 208 4.92 -19.34 2.04
N LYS A 209 6.04 -19.59 1.36
CA LYS A 209 7.30 -20.07 1.95
C LYS A 209 8.29 -18.93 2.20
N ASN A 210 8.01 -17.74 1.71
CA ASN A 210 8.84 -16.55 1.85
C ASN A 210 8.41 -15.71 3.05
N ARG A 211 9.26 -14.79 3.48
CA ARG A 211 8.83 -13.72 4.38
C ARG A 211 7.61 -13.02 3.77
N THR A 212 6.55 -12.90 4.56
CA THR A 212 5.28 -12.32 4.09
C THR A 212 4.89 -11.17 5.00
N LEU A 213 4.65 -10.01 4.38
CA LEU A 213 4.03 -8.86 5.01
C LEU A 213 2.56 -8.83 4.60
N ILE A 214 1.69 -8.58 5.55
CA ILE A 214 0.26 -8.43 5.30
C ILE A 214 -0.19 -7.02 5.64
N SER A 215 -1.01 -6.49 4.77
CA SER A 215 -1.76 -5.25 5.00
C SER A 215 -3.11 -5.41 4.33
N GLY A 216 -4.13 -4.81 4.87
CA GLY A 216 -5.43 -4.98 4.25
C GLY A 216 -6.42 -3.93 4.67
N TYR A 217 -7.43 -3.85 3.83
CA TYR A 217 -8.67 -3.18 4.18
C TYR A 217 -9.43 -4.17 5.04
N GLU A 218 -9.17 -4.14 6.30
CA GLU A 218 -10.09 -4.79 7.21
C GLU A 218 -11.38 -3.96 7.22
N ASN A 219 -12.48 -4.58 7.61
CA ASN A 219 -13.73 -3.87 7.81
C ASN A 219 -13.46 -2.68 8.71
N PHE A 220 -13.92 -1.53 8.31
CA PHE A 220 -13.90 -0.36 9.15
C PHE A 220 -15.12 -0.44 10.08
N ASP A 221 -14.92 -0.19 11.35
CA ASP A 221 -16.00 -0.19 12.32
C ASP A 221 -16.45 1.26 12.54
N LEU A 222 -17.74 1.51 12.40
CA LEU A 222 -18.28 2.85 12.52
C LEU A 222 -19.46 2.85 13.48
N TYR A 223 -19.30 3.47 14.65
CA TYR A 223 -20.37 3.68 15.61
C TYR A 223 -21.01 5.06 15.44
N ILE A 224 -22.31 5.08 15.27
CA ILE A 224 -23.12 6.29 15.14
C ILE A 224 -23.99 6.41 16.39
N GLU A 225 -23.68 7.41 17.19
CA GLU A 225 -24.40 7.71 18.41
C GLU A 225 -25.54 8.72 18.18
N ASP A 226 -25.32 9.68 17.28
CA ASP A 226 -26.31 10.69 16.93
C ASP A 226 -26.26 11.07 15.43
N THR A 227 -27.22 11.87 14.97
CA THR A 227 -27.37 12.24 13.56
C THR A 227 -26.71 13.57 13.19
N ALA A 228 -25.94 14.19 14.08
CA ALA A 228 -25.38 15.51 13.85
C ALA A 228 -24.44 15.55 12.61
N HIS A 229 -23.86 14.42 12.24
CA HIS A 229 -22.91 14.30 11.12
C HIS A 229 -23.42 13.43 9.96
N ILE A 230 -24.75 13.31 9.80
CA ILE A 230 -25.37 12.40 8.83
C ILE A 230 -24.96 12.66 7.37
N GLU A 231 -24.77 13.91 6.98
CA GLU A 231 -24.34 14.25 5.61
C GLU A 231 -22.91 13.74 5.31
N PHE A 232 -22.04 13.80 6.29
CA PHE A 232 -20.68 13.30 6.16
C PHE A 232 -20.67 11.76 6.19
N LEU A 233 -21.51 11.15 7.01
CA LEU A 233 -21.71 9.70 7.02
C LEU A 233 -22.12 9.19 5.63
N ASN A 234 -23.10 9.82 4.99
CA ASN A 234 -23.56 9.43 3.66
C ASN A 234 -22.43 9.48 2.62
N LYS A 235 -21.51 10.44 2.74
CA LYS A 235 -20.32 10.49 1.87
C LYS A 235 -19.40 9.29 2.11
N ILE A 236 -19.19 8.91 3.36
CA ILE A 236 -18.34 7.76 3.70
C ILE A 236 -18.95 6.45 3.18
N MET A 237 -20.26 6.27 3.38
CA MET A 237 -20.96 5.06 2.94
C MET A 237 -20.94 4.87 1.42
N ASN A 238 -20.87 5.97 0.66
CA ASN A 238 -20.79 5.93 -0.79
C ASN A 238 -19.36 5.66 -1.34
N THR A 239 -18.37 5.44 -0.47
CA THR A 239 -16.99 5.19 -0.93
C THR A 239 -16.72 3.74 -1.38
N GLY A 240 -17.69 2.85 -1.25
CA GLY A 240 -17.52 1.42 -1.60
C GLY A 240 -16.64 0.64 -0.61
N LEU A 241 -16.29 1.24 0.52
CA LEU A 241 -15.50 0.61 1.58
C LEU A 241 -16.37 -0.38 2.37
N ASN A 242 -15.76 -1.45 2.85
CA ASN A 242 -16.43 -2.41 3.70
C ASN A 242 -16.51 -1.85 5.14
N ILE A 243 -17.63 -1.24 5.46
CA ILE A 243 -17.87 -0.60 6.76
C ILE A 243 -18.91 -1.40 7.52
N GLN A 244 -18.53 -1.91 8.70
CA GLN A 244 -19.49 -2.44 9.66
C GLN A 244 -20.07 -1.30 10.47
N LEU A 245 -21.37 -1.08 10.31
CA LEU A 245 -22.11 -0.06 11.05
C LEU A 245 -22.63 -0.60 12.36
N TYR A 246 -22.44 0.20 13.40
CA TYR A 246 -23.09 0.08 14.71
C TYR A 246 -23.90 1.35 14.96
N ILE A 247 -25.19 1.22 15.19
CA ILE A 247 -26.09 2.37 15.31
C ILE A 247 -26.76 2.35 16.66
N ASN A 248 -26.70 3.47 17.37
CA ASN A 248 -27.47 3.64 18.60
C ASN A 248 -28.98 3.61 18.28
N ASN A 249 -29.70 2.81 19.03
CA ASN A 249 -31.15 2.58 18.86
C ASN A 249 -31.96 3.87 18.84
N ASP A 250 -31.52 4.90 19.58
CA ASP A 250 -32.24 6.18 19.68
C ASP A 250 -32.08 7.05 18.41
N THR A 251 -31.15 6.76 17.53
CA THR A 251 -30.88 7.58 16.30
C THR A 251 -31.97 7.42 15.23
N LYS A 252 -32.69 6.31 15.23
CA LYS A 252 -33.73 5.96 14.23
C LYS A 252 -33.23 5.98 12.79
N LEU A 253 -31.96 5.70 12.58
CA LEU A 253 -31.37 5.51 11.27
C LEU A 253 -31.64 4.09 10.78
N ASP A 254 -32.05 3.95 9.53
CA ASP A 254 -32.36 2.67 8.91
C ASP A 254 -31.30 2.34 7.85
N TYR A 255 -30.39 1.44 8.20
CA TYR A 255 -29.42 0.82 7.29
C TYR A 255 -29.54 -0.69 7.42
N SER A 256 -29.83 -1.38 6.32
CA SER A 256 -30.19 -2.80 6.28
C SER A 256 -29.17 -3.74 6.94
N ASP A 257 -27.89 -3.36 6.93
CA ASP A 257 -26.79 -4.20 7.40
C ASP A 257 -26.16 -3.67 8.70
N ALA A 258 -26.78 -2.70 9.37
CA ALA A 258 -26.29 -2.13 10.60
C ALA A 258 -26.61 -3.00 11.82
N ILE A 259 -25.68 -3.07 12.75
CA ILE A 259 -25.89 -3.66 14.07
C ILE A 259 -26.47 -2.56 14.97
N ILE A 260 -27.68 -2.78 15.49
CA ILE A 260 -28.30 -1.86 16.43
C ILE A 260 -27.76 -2.15 17.82
N VAL A 261 -27.30 -1.11 18.50
CA VAL A 261 -26.76 -1.17 19.87
C VAL A 261 -27.53 -0.20 20.78
N ASN A 262 -27.64 -0.53 22.07
CA ASN A 262 -28.38 0.27 23.02
C ASN A 262 -27.60 1.49 23.52
N ASP A 263 -26.27 1.35 23.61
CA ASP A 263 -25.39 2.39 24.14
C ASP A 263 -23.95 2.22 23.64
N ILE A 264 -23.10 3.15 24.05
CA ILE A 264 -21.68 3.13 23.70
C ILE A 264 -20.92 1.92 24.27
N ASP A 265 -21.33 1.40 25.43
CA ASP A 265 -20.68 0.26 26.06
C ASP A 265 -20.88 -1.00 25.23
N GLU A 266 -22.10 -1.21 24.74
CA GLU A 266 -22.42 -2.30 23.84
C GLU A 266 -21.69 -2.12 22.49
N ALA A 267 -21.64 -0.91 21.93
CA ALA A 267 -20.90 -0.63 20.71
C ALA A 267 -19.42 -1.00 20.84
N ILE A 268 -18.77 -0.52 21.91
CA ILE A 268 -17.36 -0.82 22.19
C ILE A 268 -17.16 -2.33 22.37
N ALA A 269 -18.03 -3.01 23.10
CA ALA A 269 -17.92 -4.46 23.30
C ALA A 269 -18.01 -5.22 21.96
N GLN A 270 -18.99 -4.88 21.12
CA GLN A 270 -19.18 -5.49 19.80
C GLN A 270 -17.98 -5.23 18.87
N ILE A 271 -17.50 -3.99 18.79
CA ILE A 271 -16.33 -3.61 17.99
C ILE A 271 -15.08 -4.36 18.47
N ASN A 272 -14.87 -4.43 19.77
CA ASN A 272 -13.71 -5.14 20.34
C ASN A 272 -13.76 -6.66 20.14
N TYR A 273 -14.94 -7.23 20.03
CA TYR A 273 -15.14 -8.67 19.84
C TYR A 273 -15.15 -9.06 18.36
N ASN A 274 -15.96 -8.39 17.54
CA ASN A 274 -16.22 -8.72 16.14
C ASN A 274 -15.45 -7.86 15.15
N GLY A 275 -15.00 -6.64 15.55
CA GLY A 275 -14.38 -5.67 14.66
C GLY A 275 -13.00 -6.08 14.18
N SER A 276 -12.57 -5.40 13.15
CA SER A 276 -11.27 -5.64 12.49
C SER A 276 -10.06 -5.33 13.36
N LYS A 277 -10.22 -4.54 14.42
CA LYS A 277 -9.15 -3.97 15.25
C LYS A 277 -8.18 -3.07 14.48
N TYR A 278 -8.49 -2.75 13.23
CA TYR A 278 -7.65 -1.88 12.40
C TYR A 278 -8.06 -0.41 12.56
N SER A 279 -9.26 -0.05 12.15
CA SER A 279 -9.73 1.33 12.26
C SER A 279 -11.20 1.38 12.68
N SER A 280 -11.48 2.20 13.68
CA SER A 280 -12.83 2.43 14.15
C SER A 280 -13.11 3.92 14.28
N ALA A 281 -14.34 4.32 13.99
CA ALA A 281 -14.79 5.69 14.09
C ALA A 281 -16.00 5.79 15.01
N ILE A 282 -16.13 6.92 15.70
CA ILE A 282 -17.35 7.32 16.40
C ILE A 282 -17.89 8.63 15.85
N PHE A 283 -19.20 8.68 15.62
CA PHE A 283 -19.94 9.89 15.30
C PHE A 283 -20.83 10.27 16.48
N THR A 284 -20.46 11.33 17.18
CA THR A 284 -21.10 11.76 18.42
C THR A 284 -20.94 13.26 18.63
N THR A 285 -21.88 13.86 19.33
CA THR A 285 -21.78 15.23 19.89
C THR A 285 -21.28 15.23 21.33
N SER A 286 -21.20 14.07 21.98
CA SER A 286 -20.72 13.91 23.36
C SER A 286 -19.21 13.79 23.41
N THR A 287 -18.52 14.76 24.01
CA THR A 287 -17.06 14.71 24.26
C THR A 287 -16.68 13.61 25.25
N GLU A 288 -17.56 13.28 26.20
CA GLU A 288 -17.39 12.19 27.16
C GLU A 288 -17.35 10.84 26.43
N ASN A 289 -18.34 10.59 25.57
CA ASN A 289 -18.43 9.35 24.80
C ASN A 289 -17.30 9.24 23.78
N ALA A 290 -16.91 10.34 23.12
CA ALA A 290 -15.74 10.35 22.25
C ALA A 290 -14.47 9.94 23.00
N SER A 291 -14.25 10.49 24.22
CA SER A 291 -13.08 10.14 25.05
C SER A 291 -13.11 8.69 25.51
N LYS A 292 -14.30 8.19 25.90
CA LYS A 292 -14.48 6.79 26.30
C LYS A 292 -14.20 5.84 25.14
N PHE A 293 -14.73 6.14 23.96
CA PHE A 293 -14.52 5.34 22.76
C PHE A 293 -13.02 5.22 22.42
N VAL A 294 -12.29 6.34 22.40
CA VAL A 294 -10.84 6.36 22.15
C VAL A 294 -10.06 5.52 23.17
N LYS A 295 -10.46 5.55 24.43
CA LYS A 295 -9.78 4.84 25.53
C LYS A 295 -10.01 3.33 25.49
N GLU A 296 -11.22 2.90 25.12
CA GLU A 296 -11.67 1.53 25.36
C GLU A 296 -11.73 0.67 24.08
N VAL A 297 -11.81 1.29 22.89
CA VAL A 297 -11.74 0.55 21.62
C VAL A 297 -10.30 0.09 21.36
N LYS A 298 -10.16 -1.18 20.95
CA LYS A 298 -8.85 -1.83 20.71
C LYS A 298 -8.34 -1.68 19.29
N SER A 299 -8.92 -0.78 18.51
CA SER A 299 -8.49 -0.52 17.13
C SER A 299 -7.19 0.28 17.11
N LYS A 300 -6.37 0.02 16.10
CA LYS A 300 -5.09 0.69 15.88
C LYS A 300 -5.26 2.17 15.52
N ILE A 301 -6.31 2.48 14.77
CA ILE A 301 -6.71 3.84 14.40
C ILE A 301 -8.10 4.09 14.99
N VAL A 302 -8.26 5.19 15.68
CA VAL A 302 -9.56 5.64 16.19
C VAL A 302 -9.80 7.06 15.74
N THR A 303 -10.93 7.30 15.11
CA THR A 303 -11.32 8.63 14.61
C THR A 303 -12.61 9.11 15.24
N ILE A 304 -12.76 10.43 15.38
CA ILE A 304 -13.92 11.08 15.94
C ILE A 304 -14.52 12.03 14.91
N ASN A 305 -15.79 11.86 14.57
CA ASN A 305 -16.53 12.70 13.64
C ASN A 305 -15.82 12.88 12.28
N THR A 306 -15.06 11.86 11.88
CA THR A 306 -14.35 11.84 10.60
C THR A 306 -14.25 10.42 10.06
N SER A 307 -13.81 10.28 8.80
CA SER A 307 -13.73 8.96 8.17
C SER A 307 -12.75 8.05 8.90
N PRO A 308 -13.09 6.77 9.11
CA PRO A 308 -12.13 5.80 9.62
C PRO A 308 -10.97 5.53 8.63
N THR A 309 -11.06 6.06 7.40
CA THR A 309 -10.13 5.82 6.30
C THR A 309 -9.15 6.97 6.05
N ILE A 310 -9.10 7.97 6.95
CA ILE A 310 -8.35 9.21 6.74
C ILE A 310 -6.83 8.99 6.64
N GLU A 311 -6.31 7.97 7.29
CA GLU A 311 -4.87 7.73 7.27
C GLU A 311 -4.52 6.34 6.76
N ARG A 312 -3.70 6.33 5.70
CA ARG A 312 -2.99 5.18 5.12
C ARG A 312 -3.84 3.99 4.69
N ILE A 313 -3.96 3.87 3.41
CA ILE A 313 -4.54 2.69 2.75
C ILE A 313 -3.72 1.44 3.12
N ILE A 314 -2.40 1.58 3.35
CA ILE A 314 -1.46 0.47 3.61
C ILE A 314 -0.63 0.74 4.86
N ASP A 315 -0.65 -0.20 5.80
CA ASP A 315 0.15 -0.14 7.04
C ASP A 315 1.55 -0.77 6.93
N ILE A 316 2.10 -0.83 5.74
CA ILE A 316 3.48 -1.25 5.51
C ILE A 316 4.35 -0.01 5.50
N LYS A 317 5.28 0.09 6.45
CA LYS A 317 6.21 1.21 6.56
C LYS A 317 7.37 1.04 5.59
N GLN A 318 8.02 2.13 5.22
CA GLN A 318 9.19 2.10 4.33
C GLN A 318 10.30 1.17 4.84
N LYS A 319 10.57 1.19 6.15
CA LYS A 319 11.54 0.31 6.79
C LYS A 319 11.21 -1.19 6.68
N ASP A 320 9.94 -1.54 6.49
CA ASP A 320 9.53 -2.94 6.36
C ASP A 320 9.83 -3.49 4.94
N LEU A 321 10.14 -2.59 4.01
CA LEU A 321 10.48 -2.87 2.61
C LEU A 321 11.99 -2.78 2.32
N THR A 322 12.81 -2.55 3.32
CA THR A 322 14.26 -2.41 3.20
C THR A 322 14.99 -3.36 4.15
N ASN A 323 16.17 -3.75 3.74
CA ASN A 323 17.16 -4.40 4.59
C ASN A 323 18.24 -3.40 5.01
N GLU A 324 19.00 -3.75 6.03
CA GLU A 324 20.13 -2.98 6.49
C GLU A 324 21.43 -3.81 6.36
N LYS A 325 22.47 -3.19 5.82
CA LYS A 325 23.81 -3.74 5.77
C LYS A 325 24.72 -2.93 6.69
N THR A 326 25.35 -3.58 7.65
CA THR A 326 26.41 -2.94 8.45
C THR A 326 27.69 -2.87 7.64
N ILE A 327 28.27 -1.68 7.56
CA ILE A 327 29.57 -1.43 6.93
C ILE A 327 30.54 -0.96 8.00
N ILE A 328 31.74 -1.52 8.02
CA ILE A 328 32.77 -1.18 8.99
C ILE A 328 33.91 -0.51 8.24
N TYR A 329 34.23 0.74 8.64
CA TYR A 329 35.28 1.54 8.04
C TYR A 329 36.45 1.69 9.02
N PRO A 330 37.72 1.69 8.55
CA PRO A 330 38.85 2.09 9.39
C PRO A 330 38.76 3.59 9.70
N PHE A 331 39.21 4.01 10.88
CA PHE A 331 39.08 5.38 11.38
C PHE A 331 39.74 6.45 10.52
N ASN A 332 40.80 6.07 9.78
CA ASN A 332 41.56 6.95 8.87
C ASN A 332 40.94 7.06 7.47
N PHE A 333 39.77 6.49 7.25
CA PHE A 333 39.01 6.69 6.02
C PHE A 333 38.55 8.16 5.94
N LYS A 334 39.05 8.90 4.94
CA LYS A 334 38.62 10.28 4.72
C LYS A 334 37.21 10.28 4.16
N LEU A 335 36.27 10.78 4.96
CA LEU A 335 34.95 11.15 4.46
C LEU A 335 35.11 12.51 3.78
N ASP A 336 34.75 12.64 2.51
CA ASP A 336 34.70 13.94 1.86
C ASP A 336 33.73 14.84 2.61
N GLY A 337 34.30 15.92 3.18
CA GLY A 337 33.63 16.77 4.12
C GLY A 337 32.53 17.60 3.46
N ASN A 338 31.32 17.28 3.68
CA ASN A 338 30.14 18.16 3.82
C ASN A 338 28.81 17.41 3.84
N SER A 339 28.78 16.10 3.85
CA SER A 339 27.56 15.33 4.03
C SER A 339 27.81 14.15 4.96
N ASN A 340 26.88 13.92 5.88
CA ASN A 340 26.79 12.64 6.60
C ASN A 340 26.47 11.45 5.64
N LYS A 341 26.70 11.64 4.36
CA LYS A 341 26.51 10.67 3.28
C LYS A 341 27.86 10.34 2.68
N ILE A 342 28.15 9.04 2.56
CA ILE A 342 29.28 8.52 1.82
C ILE A 342 28.78 8.29 0.38
N GLU A 343 29.34 8.98 -0.59
CA GLU A 343 29.22 8.58 -1.99
C GLU A 343 30.21 7.44 -2.22
N LEU A 344 29.70 6.25 -2.53
CA LEU A 344 30.45 5.08 -2.92
C LEU A 344 30.79 5.13 -4.42
#